data_e14cefdc4b9a2510247b771e9107603a
#
_entry.id   e14cefdc4b9a2510247b771e9107603a
#
_cell.length_a   1.000
_cell.length_b   1.000
_cell.length_c   1.000
_cell.angle_alpha   90.00
_cell.angle_beta   90.00
_cell.angle_gamma   90.00
#
_symmetry.space_group_name_H-M   'P 1'
#
loop_
_entity.id
_entity.type
_entity.pdbx_description
1 polymer ?
#
loop_
_entity_poly.entity_id
_entity_poly.type
_entity_poly.pdbx_seq_one_letter_code
_entity_poly.pdbx_strand_id
1 'polypeptide(L)'
;MKKSFAFLFFWVALSSALRASDATRLEFDFAQSDHGFVAGFADYLQISDPSFYELTSSWQARPLNLGGASALFISGFNHSDDLFMYWKKKLTGLPPNTSVVLTMEVQLASQYAEGLVGTGGAPGEDVIVKAGAVPFEPQAVVDPQGEWRMNLDKGNQGQGGANMSVIGDVAKPDDGTNNYAMLLRHQHGKPFTVTTARSG
;
A
#
# COMPACT_ATOMS: atom_id res chain seq x y z
N MET A 1 -20.86 -4.13 7.23
CA MET A 1 -19.70 -3.26 6.99
C MET A 1 -18.55 -3.82 7.80
N LYS A 2 -17.40 -4.04 7.22
CA LYS A 2 -16.26 -4.68 7.91
C LYS A 2 -15.07 -3.74 7.90
N LYS A 3 -14.32 -3.72 9.03
CA LYS A 3 -13.02 -3.05 9.13
C LYS A 3 -11.98 -3.94 8.46
N SER A 4 -11.21 -3.37 7.54
CA SER A 4 -10.07 -4.05 6.94
C SER A 4 -8.78 -3.60 7.63
N PHE A 5 -7.95 -4.55 8.03
CA PHE A 5 -6.67 -4.30 8.70
C PHE A 5 -5.56 -4.90 7.85
N ALA A 6 -4.53 -4.11 7.57
CA ALA A 6 -3.33 -4.60 6.89
C ALA A 6 -2.07 -4.18 7.65
N PHE A 7 -1.13 -5.11 7.82
CA PHE A 7 0.21 -4.85 8.34
C PHE A 7 1.19 -4.98 7.17
N LEU A 8 1.87 -3.89 6.81
CA LEU A 8 2.73 -3.82 5.64
C LEU A 8 4.22 -3.94 5.97
N PHE A 9 4.91 -4.74 5.14
CA PHE A 9 6.36 -4.74 4.98
C PHE A 9 6.68 -4.36 3.53
N PHE A 10 7.56 -3.42 3.31
CA PHE A 10 7.82 -2.90 1.98
C PHE A 10 9.25 -3.19 1.50
N TRP A 11 9.35 -3.79 0.33
CA TRP A 11 10.61 -4.03 -0.36
C TRP A 11 10.59 -3.33 -1.72
N VAL A 12 11.62 -2.60 -2.04
CA VAL A 12 11.79 -1.98 -3.36
C VAL A 12 13.12 -2.43 -3.94
N ALA A 13 13.09 -3.09 -5.09
CA ALA A 13 14.28 -3.35 -5.88
C ALA A 13 14.40 -2.30 -6.99
N LEU A 14 15.52 -1.60 -7.04
CA LEU A 14 15.82 -0.55 -8.00
C LEU A 14 16.87 -1.03 -8.99
N SER A 15 16.57 -1.01 -10.29
CA SER A 15 17.56 -1.28 -11.33
C SER A 15 17.64 -0.11 -12.32
N SER A 16 18.85 0.32 -12.67
CA SER A 16 19.07 1.32 -13.71
C SER A 16 19.16 0.67 -15.10
N ALA A 17 18.55 1.25 -16.12
CA ALA A 17 18.42 0.69 -17.46
C ALA A 17 19.70 0.70 -18.34
N LEU A 18 20.91 0.75 -17.75
CA LEU A 18 22.17 0.69 -18.46
C LEU A 18 23.20 -0.19 -17.72
N ARG A 19 23.23 -1.46 -18.08
CA ARG A 19 24.06 -2.59 -17.66
C ARG A 19 23.43 -3.50 -16.61
N ALA A 20 23.42 -4.78 -16.90
CA ALA A 20 22.82 -5.87 -16.13
C ALA A 20 23.55 -6.20 -14.79
N SER A 21 24.20 -5.22 -14.13
CA SER A 21 24.99 -5.48 -12.93
C SER A 21 24.64 -4.68 -11.66
N ASP A 22 23.76 -3.69 -11.72
CA ASP A 22 23.59 -2.77 -10.58
C ASP A 22 22.11 -2.61 -10.14
N ALA A 23 21.42 -3.73 -9.89
CA ALA A 23 20.13 -3.67 -9.18
C ALA A 23 20.42 -3.35 -7.71
N THR A 24 19.98 -2.18 -7.25
CA THR A 24 20.03 -1.82 -5.84
C THR A 24 18.75 -2.31 -5.16
N ARG A 25 18.89 -3.11 -4.11
CA ARG A 25 17.78 -3.54 -3.26
C ARG A 25 17.68 -2.59 -2.08
N LEU A 26 16.49 -2.01 -1.91
CA LEU A 26 16.11 -1.28 -0.71
C LEU A 26 15.18 -2.16 0.12
N GLU A 27 15.49 -2.31 1.38
CA GLU A 27 14.73 -3.12 2.32
C GLU A 27 14.35 -2.27 3.53
N PHE A 28 13.09 -2.37 3.95
CA PHE A 28 12.56 -1.67 5.11
C PHE A 28 11.99 -2.69 6.09
N ASP A 29 12.76 -3.01 7.12
CA ASP A 29 12.35 -3.91 8.20
C ASP A 29 11.62 -3.12 9.29
N PHE A 30 10.29 -3.14 9.24
CA PHE A 30 9.44 -2.42 10.19
C PHE A 30 9.48 -3.01 11.62
N ALA A 31 10.14 -4.14 11.85
CA ALA A 31 10.43 -4.60 13.20
C ALA A 31 11.36 -3.63 13.95
N GLN A 32 12.19 -2.89 13.23
CA GLN A 32 13.21 -1.99 13.78
C GLN A 32 12.74 -0.54 13.90
N SER A 33 12.01 -0.03 12.91
CA SER A 33 11.46 1.33 12.89
C SER A 33 10.37 1.48 11.83
N ASP A 34 9.67 2.61 11.82
CA ASP A 34 8.76 3.00 10.74
C ASP A 34 9.50 3.48 9.48
N HIS A 35 10.82 3.60 9.53
CA HIS A 35 11.69 4.11 8.48
C HIS A 35 11.26 5.45 7.88
N GLY A 36 10.46 6.25 8.60
CA GLY A 36 9.92 7.52 8.12
C GLY A 36 8.84 7.37 7.04
N PHE A 37 8.14 6.25 7.02
CA PHE A 37 6.91 6.12 6.24
C PHE A 37 5.80 6.95 6.85
N VAL A 38 5.00 7.60 6.01
CA VAL A 38 3.88 8.45 6.40
C VAL A 38 2.60 7.86 5.83
N ALA A 39 1.62 7.65 6.70
CA ALA A 39 0.29 7.20 6.30
C ALA A 39 -0.53 8.31 5.66
N GLY A 40 -1.50 7.90 4.85
CA GLY A 40 -2.55 8.78 4.36
C GLY A 40 -3.77 8.00 3.89
N PHE A 41 -4.83 8.76 3.63
CA PHE A 41 -6.14 8.24 3.25
C PHE A 41 -6.72 9.10 2.14
N ALA A 42 -7.41 8.49 1.21
CA ALA A 42 -8.07 9.15 0.08
C ALA A 42 -9.31 8.36 -0.35
N ASP A 43 -10.01 8.89 -1.34
CA ASP A 43 -11.22 8.33 -1.94
C ASP A 43 -12.35 8.14 -0.92
N TYR A 44 -12.59 9.21 -0.17
CA TYR A 44 -13.69 9.31 0.77
C TYR A 44 -14.17 10.76 0.86
N LEU A 45 -15.42 10.95 1.28
CA LEU A 45 -16.04 12.27 1.41
C LEU A 45 -15.38 13.09 2.54
N GLN A 46 -15.15 14.37 2.26
CA GLN A 46 -14.85 15.34 3.31
C GLN A 46 -16.14 15.65 4.08
N ILE A 47 -16.32 15.00 5.23
CA ILE A 47 -17.49 15.16 6.09
C ILE A 47 -17.14 15.88 7.39
N SER A 48 -18.17 16.43 8.07
CA SER A 48 -17.98 17.17 9.31
C SER A 48 -17.55 16.33 10.50
N ASP A 49 -17.81 15.01 10.47
CA ASP A 49 -17.36 14.07 11.50
C ASP A 49 -16.23 13.18 10.95
N PRO A 50 -14.98 13.50 11.23
CA PRO A 50 -13.84 12.72 10.76
C PRO A 50 -13.76 11.31 11.37
N SER A 51 -14.49 11.05 12.47
CA SER A 51 -14.55 9.72 13.09
C SER A 51 -15.40 8.73 12.30
N PHE A 52 -16.23 9.18 11.37
CA PHE A 52 -17.14 8.34 10.57
C PHE A 52 -16.40 7.22 9.82
N TYR A 53 -15.24 7.51 9.25
CA TYR A 53 -14.43 6.51 8.55
C TYR A 53 -13.46 5.74 9.47
N GLU A 54 -13.39 6.06 10.76
CA GLU A 54 -12.53 5.43 11.76
C GLU A 54 -11.07 5.24 11.27
N LEU A 55 -10.56 6.25 10.56
CA LEU A 55 -9.22 6.19 9.96
C LEU A 55 -8.15 6.19 11.04
N THR A 56 -7.28 5.19 11.00
CA THR A 56 -6.16 5.11 11.95
C THR A 56 -4.93 4.48 11.32
N SER A 57 -3.78 4.92 11.77
CA SER A 57 -2.49 4.37 11.36
C SER A 57 -1.49 4.48 12.51
N SER A 58 -0.58 3.52 12.59
CA SER A 58 0.48 3.52 13.60
C SER A 58 1.61 2.57 13.24
N TRP A 59 2.74 2.76 13.86
CA TRP A 59 3.76 1.74 13.98
C TRP A 59 3.59 1.04 15.33
N GLN A 60 3.21 -0.23 15.31
CA GLN A 60 2.82 -0.98 16.51
C GLN A 60 3.14 -2.47 16.40
N ALA A 61 3.04 -3.17 17.52
CA ALA A 61 3.24 -4.61 17.57
C ALA A 61 2.25 -5.35 16.66
N ARG A 62 2.75 -6.35 15.93
CA ARG A 62 1.95 -7.33 15.18
C ARG A 62 1.15 -8.21 16.13
N PRO A 63 0.13 -8.92 15.63
CA PRO A 63 -0.54 -9.99 16.36
C PRO A 63 0.44 -11.01 16.95
N LEU A 64 0.17 -11.48 18.16
CA LEU A 64 1.09 -12.37 18.89
C LEU A 64 1.39 -13.67 18.14
N ASN A 65 0.42 -14.22 17.41
CA ASN A 65 0.64 -15.41 16.59
C ASN A 65 1.65 -15.20 15.44
N LEU A 66 2.02 -13.94 15.17
CA LEU A 66 3.08 -13.56 14.22
C LEU A 66 4.36 -13.07 14.92
N GLY A 67 4.53 -13.38 16.21
CA GLY A 67 5.72 -13.10 16.99
C GLY A 67 5.79 -11.71 17.62
N GLY A 68 4.76 -10.87 17.49
CA GLY A 68 4.64 -9.59 18.21
C GLY A 68 5.63 -8.48 17.83
N ALA A 69 6.54 -8.67 16.87
CA ALA A 69 7.43 -7.62 16.41
C ALA A 69 6.63 -6.46 15.79
N SER A 70 7.19 -5.26 15.73
CA SER A 70 6.49 -4.09 15.18
C SER A 70 6.25 -4.17 13.68
N ALA A 71 5.24 -3.46 13.21
CA ALA A 71 4.90 -3.26 11.79
C ALA A 71 4.12 -1.96 11.60
N LEU A 72 4.03 -1.50 10.38
CA LEU A 72 3.09 -0.44 10.00
C LEU A 72 1.67 -0.99 10.00
N PHE A 73 0.77 -0.30 10.67
CA PHE A 73 -0.65 -0.63 10.77
C PHE A 73 -1.48 0.49 10.16
N ILE A 74 -2.44 0.14 9.32
CA ILE A 74 -3.40 1.08 8.77
C ILE A 74 -4.79 0.45 8.76
N SER A 75 -5.81 1.24 9.08
CA SER A 75 -7.19 0.78 9.19
C SER A 75 -8.15 1.91 8.86
N GLY A 76 -9.30 1.56 8.32
CA GLY A 76 -10.41 2.45 8.08
C GLY A 76 -11.70 1.69 7.85
N PHE A 77 -12.81 2.38 7.99
CA PHE A 77 -14.13 1.85 7.71
C PHE A 77 -14.58 2.32 6.33
N ASN A 78 -14.67 1.39 5.37
CA ASN A 78 -15.01 1.72 3.99
C ASN A 78 -16.50 1.97 3.82
N HIS A 79 -16.92 3.22 3.98
CA HIS A 79 -18.29 3.68 3.75
C HIS A 79 -18.52 4.19 2.32
N SER A 80 -17.44 4.42 1.55
CA SER A 80 -17.48 5.00 0.21
C SER A 80 -17.27 3.99 -0.91
N ASP A 81 -17.09 2.71 -0.59
CA ASP A 81 -16.66 1.60 -1.46
C ASP A 81 -15.24 1.75 -2.05
N ASP A 82 -14.69 2.96 -2.04
CA ASP A 82 -13.42 3.30 -2.70
C ASP A 82 -12.30 3.67 -1.73
N LEU A 83 -12.52 3.60 -0.41
CA LEU A 83 -11.54 4.07 0.57
C LEU A 83 -10.13 3.58 0.26
N PHE A 84 -9.22 4.51 0.00
CA PHE A 84 -7.82 4.25 -0.31
C PHE A 84 -6.93 4.60 0.88
N MET A 85 -6.32 3.59 1.48
CA MET A 85 -5.38 3.73 2.59
C MET A 85 -3.97 3.48 2.07
N TYR A 86 -2.99 4.34 2.39
CA TYR A 86 -1.65 4.20 1.85
C TYR A 86 -0.55 4.57 2.86
N TRP A 87 0.63 4.02 2.62
CA TRP A 87 1.87 4.45 3.19
C TRP A 87 2.77 5.00 2.09
N LYS A 88 3.42 6.14 2.33
CA LYS A 88 4.37 6.74 1.41
C LYS A 88 5.70 7.01 2.07
N LYS A 89 6.77 6.98 1.28
CA LYS A 89 8.11 7.37 1.70
C LYS A 89 8.83 8.08 0.57
N LYS A 90 9.49 9.19 0.85
CA LYS A 90 10.43 9.82 -0.06
C LYS A 90 11.73 9.02 -0.08
N LEU A 91 12.14 8.55 -1.25
CA LEU A 91 13.48 8.01 -1.50
C LEU A 91 14.39 9.17 -1.93
N THR A 92 15.62 9.17 -1.44
CA THR A 92 16.63 10.19 -1.73
C THR A 92 17.93 9.55 -2.21
N GLY A 93 18.82 10.35 -2.81
CA GLY A 93 20.09 9.86 -3.30
C GLY A 93 20.01 9.15 -4.65
N LEU A 94 18.89 9.22 -5.34
CA LEU A 94 18.74 8.73 -6.70
C LEU A 94 19.31 9.75 -7.70
N PRO A 95 19.93 9.31 -8.81
CA PRO A 95 20.33 10.23 -9.86
C PRO A 95 19.13 11.04 -10.37
N PRO A 96 19.24 12.37 -10.52
CA PRO A 96 18.13 13.20 -10.99
C PRO A 96 17.83 12.96 -12.47
N ASN A 97 16.58 13.20 -12.88
CA ASN A 97 16.11 13.05 -14.27
C ASN A 97 16.48 11.69 -14.91
N THR A 98 16.55 10.65 -14.10
CA THR A 98 16.96 9.31 -14.54
C THR A 98 15.78 8.38 -14.55
N SER A 99 15.60 7.63 -15.64
CA SER A 99 14.61 6.57 -15.72
C SER A 99 15.07 5.38 -14.90
N VAL A 100 14.29 5.01 -13.89
CA VAL A 100 14.53 3.85 -13.03
C VAL A 100 13.41 2.82 -13.20
N VAL A 101 13.78 1.56 -13.19
CA VAL A 101 12.85 0.43 -13.27
C VAL A 101 12.73 -0.18 -11.89
N LEU A 102 11.50 -0.28 -11.40
CA LEU A 102 11.19 -0.73 -10.05
C LEU A 102 10.41 -2.04 -10.09
N THR A 103 10.82 -2.98 -9.25
CA THR A 103 10.00 -4.11 -8.82
C THR A 103 9.73 -3.95 -7.33
N MET A 104 8.48 -4.16 -6.93
CA MET A 104 8.04 -3.93 -5.56
C MET A 104 7.47 -5.21 -4.98
N GLU A 105 7.83 -5.45 -3.72
CA GLU A 105 7.38 -6.58 -2.93
C GLU A 105 6.95 -6.08 -1.56
N VAL A 106 5.82 -6.58 -1.06
CA VAL A 106 5.25 -6.21 0.22
C VAL A 106 4.91 -7.46 0.99
N GLN A 107 5.41 -7.56 2.21
CA GLN A 107 4.88 -8.51 3.20
C GLN A 107 3.80 -7.83 4.01
N LEU A 108 2.65 -8.48 4.13
CA LEU A 108 1.53 -7.99 4.95
C LEU A 108 0.94 -9.12 5.80
N ALA A 109 0.32 -8.75 6.91
CA ALA A 109 -0.42 -9.67 7.77
C ALA A 109 -1.92 -9.51 7.52
N SER A 110 -2.62 -10.62 7.29
CA SER A 110 -4.06 -10.65 7.14
C SER A 110 -4.69 -11.84 7.87
N GLN A 111 -5.91 -11.64 8.35
CA GLN A 111 -6.75 -12.70 8.93
C GLN A 111 -7.92 -13.09 8.04
N TYR A 112 -8.10 -12.44 6.89
CA TYR A 112 -9.23 -12.67 6.00
C TYR A 112 -8.90 -13.80 5.03
N ALA A 113 -9.60 -14.93 5.19
CA ALA A 113 -9.46 -16.06 4.27
C ALA A 113 -10.08 -15.75 2.91
N GLU A 114 -9.57 -16.40 1.87
CA GLU A 114 -10.20 -16.42 0.55
C GLU A 114 -11.60 -17.06 0.61
N GLY A 115 -12.49 -16.70 -0.32
CA GLY A 115 -13.84 -17.24 -0.41
C GLY A 115 -14.83 -16.71 0.63
N LEU A 116 -14.43 -15.76 1.47
CA LEU A 116 -15.34 -15.12 2.43
C LEU A 116 -16.30 -14.15 1.71
N VAL A 117 -17.57 -14.19 2.10
CA VAL A 117 -18.58 -13.26 1.60
C VAL A 117 -18.90 -12.20 2.67
N GLY A 118 -18.95 -10.94 2.28
CA GLY A 118 -19.30 -9.82 3.16
C GLY A 118 -20.27 -8.85 2.51
N THR A 119 -20.89 -7.99 3.32
CA THR A 119 -21.65 -6.84 2.81
C THR A 119 -20.67 -5.86 2.15
N GLY A 120 -20.85 -5.56 0.87
CA GLY A 120 -19.94 -4.71 0.09
C GLY A 120 -18.70 -5.45 -0.46
N GLY A 121 -18.75 -6.79 -0.60
CA GLY A 121 -17.72 -7.60 -1.24
C GLY A 121 -16.97 -8.56 -0.31
N ALA A 122 -16.03 -9.30 -0.87
CA ALA A 122 -15.18 -10.24 -0.14
C ALA A 122 -14.16 -9.49 0.73
N PRO A 123 -14.09 -9.76 2.05
CA PRO A 123 -13.22 -8.98 2.94
C PRO A 123 -11.72 -9.21 2.72
N GLY A 124 -11.35 -10.24 1.97
CA GLY A 124 -9.98 -10.54 1.58
C GLY A 124 -9.68 -10.09 0.15
N GLU A 125 -10.38 -10.68 -0.82
CA GLU A 125 -10.10 -10.53 -2.25
C GLU A 125 -10.44 -9.13 -2.79
N ASP A 126 -11.44 -8.44 -2.23
CA ASP A 126 -11.83 -7.11 -2.69
C ASP A 126 -11.04 -5.97 -2.00
N VAL A 127 -10.12 -6.30 -1.08
CA VAL A 127 -9.17 -5.35 -0.54
C VAL A 127 -7.85 -5.43 -1.32
N ILE A 128 -7.77 -4.62 -2.36
CA ILE A 128 -6.70 -4.67 -3.35
C ILE A 128 -5.43 -3.98 -2.83
N VAL A 129 -4.30 -4.66 -2.97
CA VAL A 129 -2.97 -4.12 -2.65
C VAL A 129 -2.31 -3.57 -3.91
N LYS A 130 -1.89 -2.32 -3.85
CA LYS A 130 -1.21 -1.64 -4.95
C LYS A 130 0.14 -1.09 -4.50
N ALA A 131 1.08 -1.03 -5.43
CA ALA A 131 2.35 -0.37 -5.23
C ALA A 131 2.70 0.51 -6.44
N GLY A 132 3.43 1.60 -6.20
CA GLY A 132 3.79 2.54 -7.25
C GLY A 132 4.83 3.54 -6.80
N ALA A 133 5.30 4.36 -7.77
CA ALA A 133 6.23 5.44 -7.52
C ALA A 133 5.98 6.60 -8.46
N VAL A 134 6.21 7.82 -7.98
CA VAL A 134 6.06 9.06 -8.73
C VAL A 134 7.21 10.02 -8.41
N PRO A 135 7.56 10.95 -9.33
CA PRO A 135 8.63 11.93 -9.11
C PRO A 135 8.19 13.16 -8.31
N PHE A 136 7.02 13.13 -7.73
CA PHE A 136 6.45 14.20 -6.91
C PHE A 136 5.88 13.61 -5.62
N GLU A 137 5.50 14.45 -4.67
CA GLU A 137 4.90 13.97 -3.42
C GLU A 137 3.46 13.50 -3.63
N PRO A 138 3.15 12.20 -3.36
CA PRO A 138 1.78 11.73 -3.31
C PRO A 138 1.00 12.41 -2.19
N GLN A 139 -0.14 13.00 -2.52
CA GLN A 139 -1.00 13.68 -1.56
C GLN A 139 -2.47 13.43 -1.87
N ALA A 140 -3.28 13.33 -0.82
CA ALA A 140 -4.72 13.45 -0.93
C ALA A 140 -5.08 14.93 -0.98
N VAL A 141 -5.93 15.32 -1.93
CA VAL A 141 -6.44 16.69 -2.12
C VAL A 141 -7.95 16.62 -2.24
N VAL A 142 -8.64 17.66 -1.76
CA VAL A 142 -10.11 17.74 -1.89
C VAL A 142 -10.44 18.19 -3.30
N ASP A 143 -11.27 17.43 -3.98
CA ASP A 143 -11.78 17.76 -5.30
C ASP A 143 -13.00 18.71 -5.24
N PRO A 144 -13.50 19.23 -6.38
CA PRO A 144 -14.67 20.10 -6.41
C PRO A 144 -15.96 19.45 -5.90
N GLN A 145 -16.02 18.14 -5.80
CA GLN A 145 -17.15 17.37 -5.26
C GLN A 145 -17.08 17.19 -3.74
N GLY A 146 -16.00 17.66 -3.12
CA GLY A 146 -15.78 17.53 -1.68
C GLY A 146 -15.25 16.15 -1.28
N GLU A 147 -14.57 15.45 -2.18
CA GLU A 147 -13.96 14.18 -1.91
C GLU A 147 -12.43 14.29 -1.83
N TRP A 148 -11.84 13.59 -0.88
CA TRP A 148 -10.38 13.42 -0.84
C TRP A 148 -9.94 12.49 -1.95
N ARG A 149 -9.16 13.00 -2.91
CA ARG A 149 -8.63 12.24 -4.05
C ARG A 149 -7.10 12.29 -4.09
N MET A 150 -6.49 11.20 -4.54
CA MET A 150 -5.04 11.20 -4.77
C MET A 150 -4.66 12.09 -5.96
N ASN A 151 -3.54 12.81 -5.82
CA ASN A 151 -2.95 13.61 -6.91
C ASN A 151 -2.16 12.77 -7.93
N LEU A 152 -2.38 11.46 -7.97
CA LEU A 152 -1.75 10.51 -8.87
C LEU A 152 -2.78 9.53 -9.44
N ASP A 153 -2.45 8.93 -10.57
CA ASP A 153 -3.28 7.88 -11.17
C ASP A 153 -2.94 6.51 -10.55
N LYS A 154 -3.74 6.12 -9.56
CA LYS A 154 -3.68 4.80 -8.94
C LYS A 154 -4.55 3.75 -9.62
N GLY A 155 -5.26 4.13 -10.68
CA GLY A 155 -6.34 3.33 -11.27
C GLY A 155 -7.58 3.28 -10.36
N ASN A 156 -8.50 2.40 -10.70
CA ASN A 156 -9.77 2.25 -10.00
C ASN A 156 -9.87 0.86 -9.37
N GLN A 157 -10.29 0.77 -8.12
CA GLN A 157 -10.50 -0.48 -7.37
C GLN A 157 -9.48 -1.57 -7.72
N GLY A 158 -9.87 -2.69 -8.35
CA GLY A 158 -9.01 -3.80 -8.76
C GLY A 158 -8.11 -3.54 -9.96
N GLN A 159 -8.07 -2.32 -10.51
CA GLN A 159 -7.26 -1.97 -11.67
C GLN A 159 -6.12 -1.02 -11.32
N GLY A 160 -4.93 -1.27 -11.88
CA GLY A 160 -3.80 -0.34 -11.79
C GLY A 160 -4.02 0.89 -12.68
N GLY A 161 -3.28 1.96 -12.37
CA GLY A 161 -3.21 3.19 -13.16
C GLY A 161 -1.80 3.45 -13.67
N ALA A 162 -1.58 4.64 -14.21
CA ALA A 162 -0.27 5.02 -14.74
C ALA A 162 0.81 5.09 -13.66
N ASN A 163 0.44 5.32 -12.40
CA ASN A 163 1.38 5.53 -11.30
C ASN A 163 1.40 4.38 -10.26
N MET A 164 0.45 3.44 -10.34
CA MET A 164 0.39 2.29 -9.43
C MET A 164 -0.05 1.02 -10.15
N SER A 165 0.52 -0.10 -9.76
CA SER A 165 0.15 -1.44 -10.22
C SER A 165 -0.51 -2.22 -9.09
N VAL A 166 -1.47 -3.07 -9.43
CA VAL A 166 -1.98 -4.10 -8.52
C VAL A 166 -0.88 -5.13 -8.29
N ILE A 167 -0.63 -5.46 -7.02
CA ILE A 167 0.33 -6.48 -6.61
C ILE A 167 -0.33 -7.66 -5.87
N GLY A 168 -1.64 -7.62 -5.72
CA GLY A 168 -2.48 -8.66 -5.10
C GLY A 168 -3.62 -8.07 -4.28
N ASP A 169 -4.07 -8.82 -3.33
CA ASP A 169 -5.11 -8.50 -2.35
C ASP A 169 -4.67 -8.88 -0.93
N VAL A 170 -5.57 -8.77 0.06
CA VAL A 170 -5.26 -9.17 1.44
C VAL A 170 -5.81 -10.54 1.83
N ALA A 171 -6.34 -11.32 0.89
CA ALA A 171 -6.82 -12.66 1.19
C ALA A 171 -5.68 -13.61 1.55
N LYS A 172 -5.83 -14.36 2.63
CA LYS A 172 -4.97 -15.50 2.95
C LYS A 172 -5.63 -16.80 2.48
N PRO A 173 -4.85 -17.87 2.21
CA PRO A 173 -5.45 -19.20 2.01
C PRO A 173 -6.38 -19.56 3.18
N ASP A 174 -7.50 -20.18 2.87
CA ASP A 174 -8.41 -20.67 3.92
C ASP A 174 -7.79 -21.86 4.66
N ASP A 175 -7.40 -21.60 5.91
CA ASP A 175 -6.86 -22.60 6.83
C ASP A 175 -7.87 -22.97 7.93
N GLY A 176 -9.12 -22.58 7.78
CA GLY A 176 -10.20 -22.78 8.75
C GLY A 176 -10.05 -21.95 10.03
N THR A 177 -9.12 -20.97 10.08
CA THR A 177 -8.89 -20.14 11.25
C THR A 177 -9.02 -18.64 10.94
N ASN A 178 -9.29 -17.84 11.98
CA ASN A 178 -9.23 -16.39 11.92
C ASN A 178 -7.86 -15.84 12.38
N ASN A 179 -6.84 -16.68 12.46
CA ASN A 179 -5.50 -16.24 12.81
C ASN A 179 -4.90 -15.41 11.67
N TYR A 180 -4.07 -14.44 12.03
CA TYR A 180 -3.29 -13.72 11.04
C TYR A 180 -2.26 -14.65 10.39
N ALA A 181 -2.13 -14.53 9.06
CA ALA A 181 -1.05 -15.14 8.29
C ALA A 181 -0.20 -14.05 7.62
N MET A 182 1.09 -14.34 7.43
CA MET A 182 1.96 -13.48 6.64
C MET A 182 1.77 -13.81 5.16
N LEU A 183 1.52 -12.77 4.38
CA LEU A 183 1.34 -12.85 2.93
C LEU A 183 2.47 -12.08 2.24
N LEU A 184 2.93 -12.63 1.13
CA LEU A 184 3.85 -11.95 0.23
C LEU A 184 3.07 -11.50 -1.01
N ARG A 185 3.12 -10.21 -1.31
CA ARG A 185 2.54 -9.63 -2.53
C ARG A 185 3.64 -8.97 -3.32
N HIS A 186 3.73 -9.26 -4.59
CA HIS A 186 4.75 -8.71 -5.47
C HIS A 186 4.15 -8.35 -6.82
N GLN A 187 4.83 -7.48 -7.51
CA GLN A 187 4.39 -7.05 -8.83
C GLN A 187 4.48 -8.22 -9.82
N HIS A 188 3.33 -8.57 -10.39
CA HIS A 188 3.23 -9.51 -11.49
C HIS A 188 3.30 -8.75 -12.82
N GLY A 189 4.11 -9.20 -13.76
CA GLY A 189 4.18 -8.63 -15.10
C GLY A 189 5.29 -7.60 -15.27
N LYS A 190 5.02 -6.51 -16.01
CA LYS A 190 6.05 -5.53 -16.36
C LYS A 190 6.50 -4.72 -15.13
N PRO A 191 7.82 -4.53 -14.95
CA PRO A 191 8.34 -3.63 -13.95
C PRO A 191 7.79 -2.21 -14.13
N PHE A 192 7.67 -1.49 -13.03
CA PHE A 192 7.22 -0.11 -13.02
C PHE A 192 8.39 0.81 -13.41
N THR A 193 8.16 1.74 -14.33
CA THR A 193 9.19 2.70 -14.75
C THR A 193 8.80 4.10 -14.32
N VAL A 194 9.70 4.79 -13.63
CA VAL A 194 9.52 6.18 -13.24
C VAL A 194 10.78 6.99 -13.55
N THR A 195 10.61 8.24 -13.97
CA THR A 195 11.73 9.18 -14.08
C THR A 195 11.86 9.94 -12.78
N THR A 196 13.04 9.90 -12.15
CA THR A 196 13.32 10.59 -10.90
C THR A 196 13.15 12.11 -11.04
N ALA A 197 12.85 12.79 -9.94
CA ALA A 197 12.72 14.23 -9.91
C ALA A 197 14.06 14.95 -10.23
N ARG A 198 13.99 16.26 -10.55
CA ARG A 198 15.19 17.08 -10.80
C ARG A 198 16.09 17.22 -9.59
N SER A 199 15.55 17.08 -8.41
CA SER A 199 16.30 17.15 -7.14
C SER A 199 16.82 15.81 -6.63
N GLY A 200 16.62 14.74 -7.38
CA GLY A 200 17.04 13.38 -6.98
C GLY A 200 16.18 12.75 -5.90
#